data_53e0ab9b5340aae390c1209b53424833
#
_entry.id   53e0ab9b5340aae390c1209b53424833
#
_cell.length_a   1.000
_cell.length_b   1.000
_cell.length_c   1.000
_cell.angle_alpha   90.00
_cell.angle_beta   90.00
_cell.angle_gamma   90.00
#
_symmetry.space_group_name_H-M   'P 1'
#
loop_
_entity.id
_entity.type
_entity.pdbx_description
1 polymer ?
#
loop_
_entity_poly.entity_id
_entity_poly.type
_entity_poly.pdbx_seq_one_letter_code
_entity_poly.pdbx_strand_id
1 'polypeptide(L)'
;MSRVRPPAADPSELFDVVDAQDRVIGCAPRGEVHAKSLIHRATHVLVHDAAGKIFLQRRSMSKDTFPGCWDSSCSGHVDAGEDYATAARRELGEELGWHDASQPLRPLLKLTTSPATGYEFIQIYALGPVAGPFTLHPEEISDGRWLAPEEIIAWIEREPDAFASAARSLKVPIRAGSAGRTCAIL
;
A
#
# COMPACT_ATOMS: atom_id res chain seq x y z
N MET A 1 -16.56 -11.61 -18.76
CA MET A 1 -15.82 -12.75 -18.17
C MET A 1 -14.83 -12.17 -17.19
N SER A 2 -15.14 -12.24 -15.90
CA SER A 2 -14.23 -11.80 -14.84
C SER A 2 -12.99 -12.70 -14.87
N ARG A 3 -11.82 -12.13 -15.11
CA ARG A 3 -10.56 -12.87 -14.91
C ARG A 3 -10.41 -13.06 -13.41
N VAL A 4 -10.55 -14.28 -12.94
CA VAL A 4 -10.10 -14.63 -11.58
C VAL A 4 -8.60 -14.42 -11.57
N ARG A 5 -8.14 -13.46 -10.78
CA ARG A 5 -6.70 -13.22 -10.60
C ARG A 5 -6.09 -14.42 -9.86
N PRO A 6 -4.88 -14.87 -10.25
CA PRO A 6 -4.15 -15.89 -9.51
C PRO A 6 -3.81 -15.42 -8.07
N PRO A 7 -3.46 -16.36 -7.17
CA PRO A 7 -3.19 -16.05 -5.77
C PRO A 7 -2.11 -14.97 -5.59
N ALA A 8 -2.16 -14.29 -4.45
CA ALA A 8 -1.44 -13.08 -4.04
C ALA A 8 0.09 -13.01 -4.24
N ALA A 9 0.71 -14.02 -4.79
CA ALA A 9 2.14 -14.10 -5.04
C ALA A 9 2.45 -14.91 -6.30
N ASP A 10 1.82 -14.57 -7.45
CA ASP A 10 2.18 -15.23 -8.71
C ASP A 10 3.60 -14.78 -9.14
N PRO A 11 4.60 -15.69 -9.12
CA PRO A 11 5.96 -15.35 -9.51
C PRO A 11 6.12 -15.01 -10.99
N SER A 12 5.11 -15.28 -11.82
CA SER A 12 5.09 -14.96 -13.27
C SER A 12 4.50 -13.58 -13.57
N GLU A 13 3.91 -12.89 -12.58
CA GLU A 13 3.43 -11.52 -12.72
C GLU A 13 4.57 -10.60 -13.19
N LEU A 14 4.30 -9.76 -14.19
CA LEU A 14 5.33 -8.92 -14.80
C LEU A 14 5.34 -7.52 -14.19
N PHE A 15 6.51 -7.07 -13.79
CA PHE A 15 6.74 -5.70 -13.30
C PHE A 15 7.65 -4.93 -14.23
N ASP A 16 7.42 -3.63 -14.36
CA ASP A 16 8.39 -2.73 -14.95
C ASP A 16 9.63 -2.62 -14.06
N VAL A 17 10.80 -2.89 -14.63
CA VAL A 17 12.10 -2.60 -14.01
C VAL A 17 12.44 -1.15 -14.33
N VAL A 18 12.83 -0.38 -13.33
CA VAL A 18 13.10 1.06 -13.48
C VAL A 18 14.52 1.43 -13.04
N ASP A 19 15.00 2.57 -13.51
CA ASP A 19 16.28 3.15 -13.07
C ASP A 19 16.11 4.00 -11.79
N ALA A 20 17.22 4.57 -11.30
CA ALA A 20 17.21 5.43 -10.11
C ALA A 20 16.41 6.74 -10.26
N GLN A 21 15.94 7.08 -11.45
CA GLN A 21 15.06 8.20 -11.76
C GLN A 21 13.61 7.76 -12.04
N ASP A 22 13.27 6.49 -11.72
CA ASP A 22 11.96 5.90 -11.95
C ASP A 22 11.53 5.86 -13.43
N ARG A 23 12.49 5.70 -14.33
CA ARG A 23 12.23 5.52 -15.77
C ARG A 23 12.28 4.03 -16.08
N VAL A 24 11.31 3.55 -16.84
CA VAL A 24 11.26 2.14 -17.27
C VAL A 24 12.47 1.82 -18.17
N ILE A 25 13.21 0.79 -17.80
CA ILE A 25 14.39 0.29 -18.53
C ILE A 25 14.21 -1.17 -18.99
N GLY A 26 13.13 -1.82 -18.61
CA GLY A 26 12.80 -3.18 -18.98
C GLY A 26 11.59 -3.70 -18.20
N CYS A 27 11.31 -4.98 -18.35
CA CYS A 27 10.34 -5.68 -17.51
C CYS A 27 10.87 -7.07 -17.15
N ALA A 28 10.43 -7.60 -16.01
CA ALA A 28 10.82 -8.93 -15.56
C ALA A 28 9.72 -9.56 -14.70
N PRO A 29 9.68 -10.90 -14.59
CA PRO A 29 8.77 -11.59 -13.70
C PRO A 29 9.05 -11.20 -12.23
N ARG A 30 7.99 -11.11 -11.41
CA ARG A 30 8.03 -10.82 -9.98
C ARG A 30 9.12 -11.62 -9.24
N GLY A 31 9.19 -12.93 -9.49
CA GLY A 31 10.19 -13.79 -8.85
C GLY A 31 11.63 -13.37 -9.17
N GLU A 32 11.88 -12.95 -10.41
CA GLU A 32 13.20 -12.45 -10.82
C GLU A 32 13.52 -11.09 -10.22
N VAL A 33 12.53 -10.18 -10.22
CA VAL A 33 12.67 -8.82 -9.67
C VAL A 33 13.09 -8.89 -8.20
N HIS A 34 12.39 -9.69 -7.39
CA HIS A 34 12.71 -9.84 -5.97
C HIS A 34 14.03 -10.59 -5.74
N ALA A 35 14.28 -11.68 -6.47
CA ALA A 35 15.52 -12.47 -6.30
C ALA A 35 16.78 -11.67 -6.62
N LYS A 36 16.71 -10.74 -7.58
CA LYS A 36 17.83 -9.91 -8.01
C LYS A 36 17.82 -8.50 -7.41
N SER A 37 16.84 -8.19 -6.54
CA SER A 37 16.66 -6.85 -5.96
C SER A 37 16.61 -5.75 -7.02
N LEU A 38 15.90 -6.00 -8.13
CA LEU A 38 15.72 -5.02 -9.18
C LEU A 38 14.80 -3.91 -8.72
N ILE A 39 15.10 -2.68 -9.12
CA ILE A 39 14.27 -1.53 -8.76
C ILE A 39 12.94 -1.61 -9.53
N HIS A 40 11.85 -1.52 -8.80
CA HIS A 40 10.49 -1.60 -9.35
C HIS A 40 9.54 -0.65 -8.62
N ARG A 41 8.24 -0.76 -8.87
CA ARG A 41 7.24 0.18 -8.39
C ARG A 41 6.21 -0.50 -7.49
N ALA A 42 5.81 0.22 -6.44
CA ALA A 42 4.69 -0.16 -5.59
C ALA A 42 3.80 1.05 -5.29
N THR A 43 2.59 0.78 -4.87
CA THR A 43 1.62 1.77 -4.43
C THR A 43 1.08 1.43 -3.06
N HIS A 44 0.88 2.44 -2.23
CA HIS A 44 0.19 2.33 -0.95
C HIS A 44 -0.98 3.30 -0.89
N VAL A 45 -2.08 2.88 -0.31
CA VAL A 45 -3.23 3.75 -0.08
C VAL A 45 -3.51 3.82 1.41
N LEU A 46 -3.68 5.04 1.92
CA LEU A 46 -4.17 5.32 3.26
C LEU A 46 -5.64 5.73 3.16
N VAL A 47 -6.51 4.82 3.53
CA VAL A 47 -7.96 5.07 3.56
C VAL A 47 -8.33 5.67 4.90
N HIS A 48 -9.01 6.84 4.89
CA HIS A 48 -9.44 7.49 6.12
C HIS A 48 -10.95 7.66 6.19
N ASP A 49 -11.50 7.63 7.40
CA ASP A 49 -12.90 7.94 7.67
C ASP A 49 -13.15 9.45 7.88
N ALA A 50 -14.40 9.82 8.13
CA ALA A 50 -14.79 11.20 8.39
C ALA A 50 -14.22 11.77 9.70
N ALA A 51 -13.81 10.92 10.66
CA ALA A 51 -13.14 11.31 11.88
C ALA A 51 -11.61 11.43 11.72
N GLY A 52 -11.08 11.11 10.54
CA GLY A 52 -9.64 11.11 10.25
C GLY A 52 -8.91 9.86 10.75
N LYS A 53 -9.63 8.82 11.19
CA LYS A 53 -9.00 7.53 11.48
C LYS A 53 -8.57 6.86 10.18
N ILE A 54 -7.45 6.15 10.24
CA ILE A 54 -6.89 5.39 9.11
C ILE A 54 -7.25 3.92 9.29
N PHE A 55 -7.68 3.29 8.21
CA PHE A 55 -7.83 1.84 8.16
C PHE A 55 -6.45 1.20 7.97
N LEU A 56 -6.03 0.36 8.89
CA LEU A 56 -4.86 -0.51 8.72
C LEU A 56 -5.31 -1.92 8.41
N GLN A 57 -4.63 -2.58 7.48
CA GLN A 57 -4.81 -4.00 7.22
C GLN A 57 -3.80 -4.84 8.00
N ARG A 58 -4.19 -6.04 8.37
CA ARG A 58 -3.27 -7.08 8.82
C ARG A 58 -3.05 -8.08 7.69
N ARG A 59 -1.82 -8.19 7.24
CA ARG A 59 -1.44 -9.10 6.15
C ARG A 59 -1.79 -10.54 6.50
N SER A 60 -2.30 -11.29 5.53
CA SER A 60 -2.56 -12.71 5.72
C SER A 60 -1.27 -13.49 6.03
N MET A 61 -1.42 -14.61 6.71
CA MET A 61 -0.31 -15.53 6.96
C MET A 61 0.18 -16.26 5.70
N SER A 62 -0.57 -16.19 4.59
CA SER A 62 -0.19 -16.74 3.28
C SER A 62 0.74 -15.84 2.47
N LYS A 63 0.98 -14.59 2.92
CA LYS A 63 1.85 -13.66 2.20
C LYS A 63 3.32 -14.11 2.31
N ASP A 64 4.05 -13.97 1.20
CA ASP A 64 5.48 -14.29 1.08
C ASP A 64 6.39 -13.33 1.87
N THR A 65 5.94 -12.08 2.05
CA THR A 65 6.66 -11.05 2.81
C THR A 65 5.81 -10.52 3.95
N PHE A 66 6.43 -10.35 5.13
CA PHE A 66 5.77 -9.81 6.33
C PHE A 66 4.42 -10.45 6.67
N PRO A 67 4.29 -11.82 6.71
CA PRO A 67 3.03 -12.46 7.06
C PRO A 67 2.58 -12.06 8.47
N GLY A 68 1.29 -11.74 8.62
CA GLY A 68 0.69 -11.36 9.90
C GLY A 68 1.05 -9.98 10.43
N CYS A 69 1.90 -9.21 9.73
CA CYS A 69 2.22 -7.83 10.09
C CYS A 69 1.09 -6.87 9.68
N TRP A 70 1.02 -5.73 10.38
CA TRP A 70 0.16 -4.62 10.01
C TRP A 70 0.79 -3.80 8.89
N ASP A 71 -0.04 -3.26 8.01
CA ASP A 71 0.38 -2.48 6.85
C ASP A 71 -0.58 -1.31 6.61
N SER A 72 -0.29 -0.48 5.60
CA SER A 72 -1.20 0.55 5.10
C SER A 72 -2.60 -0.03 4.81
N SER A 73 -3.56 0.79 4.46
CA SER A 73 -4.92 0.30 4.20
C SER A 73 -4.98 -0.68 3.04
N CYS A 74 -4.17 -0.45 2.01
CA CYS A 74 -4.05 -1.27 0.83
C CYS A 74 -2.67 -1.05 0.21
N SER A 75 -2.05 -2.10 -0.33
CA SER A 75 -0.73 -1.99 -0.97
C SER A 75 -0.49 -3.09 -1.98
N GLY A 76 0.17 -2.74 -3.07
CA GLY A 76 0.56 -3.71 -4.09
C GLY A 76 1.57 -3.17 -5.08
N HIS A 77 2.07 -4.05 -5.93
CA HIS A 77 3.00 -3.69 -6.98
C HIS A 77 2.27 -3.04 -8.17
N VAL A 78 3.02 -2.27 -8.93
CA VAL A 78 2.57 -1.71 -10.21
C VAL A 78 2.95 -2.69 -11.31
N ASP A 79 1.95 -3.24 -11.99
CA ASP A 79 2.17 -4.20 -13.08
C ASP A 79 2.85 -3.52 -14.28
N ALA A 80 3.51 -4.30 -15.13
CA ALA A 80 4.19 -3.78 -16.31
C ALA A 80 3.22 -3.01 -17.22
N GLY A 81 3.59 -1.75 -17.53
CA GLY A 81 2.77 -0.84 -18.31
C GLY A 81 1.64 -0.14 -17.56
N GLU A 82 1.46 -0.41 -16.26
CA GLU A 82 0.52 0.31 -15.40
C GLU A 82 1.12 1.61 -14.86
N ASP A 83 0.27 2.59 -14.56
CA ASP A 83 0.69 3.73 -13.73
C ASP A 83 0.31 3.52 -12.26
N TYR A 84 0.91 4.31 -11.36
CA TYR A 84 0.69 4.19 -9.92
C TYR A 84 -0.77 4.35 -9.49
N ALA A 85 -1.55 5.22 -10.14
CA ALA A 85 -2.93 5.47 -9.76
C ALA A 85 -3.85 4.34 -10.21
N THR A 86 -3.59 3.78 -11.39
CA THR A 86 -4.27 2.60 -11.91
C THR A 86 -4.03 1.39 -11.01
N ALA A 87 -2.77 1.12 -10.66
CA ALA A 87 -2.41 0.07 -9.71
C ALA A 87 -3.10 0.26 -8.35
N ALA A 88 -3.09 1.48 -7.79
CA ALA A 88 -3.74 1.76 -6.52
C ALA A 88 -5.25 1.48 -6.54
N ARG A 89 -5.93 1.77 -7.65
CA ARG A 89 -7.36 1.47 -7.80
C ARG A 89 -7.63 -0.01 -7.98
N ARG A 90 -6.79 -0.71 -8.72
CA ARG A 90 -6.88 -2.16 -8.89
C ARG A 90 -6.75 -2.85 -7.53
N GLU A 91 -5.71 -2.51 -6.77
CA GLU A 91 -5.45 -3.08 -5.45
C GLU A 91 -6.58 -2.80 -4.44
N LEU A 92 -7.14 -1.56 -4.44
CA LEU A 92 -8.32 -1.25 -3.61
C LEU A 92 -9.52 -2.15 -3.93
N GLY A 93 -9.72 -2.47 -5.21
CA GLY A 93 -10.77 -3.39 -5.63
C GLY A 93 -10.50 -4.83 -5.22
N GLU A 94 -9.26 -5.28 -5.35
CA GLU A 94 -8.85 -6.66 -5.08
C GLU A 94 -8.75 -6.94 -3.57
N GLU A 95 -8.10 -6.06 -2.81
CA GLU A 95 -7.85 -6.26 -1.39
C GLU A 95 -9.05 -5.88 -0.50
N LEU A 96 -9.72 -4.75 -0.79
CA LEU A 96 -10.79 -4.18 0.04
C LEU A 96 -12.18 -4.26 -0.57
N GLY A 97 -12.34 -4.73 -1.82
CA GLY A 97 -13.60 -4.70 -2.54
C GLY A 97 -14.09 -3.28 -2.84
N TRP A 98 -13.18 -2.29 -2.89
CA TRP A 98 -13.53 -0.89 -3.13
C TRP A 98 -13.42 -0.52 -4.61
N HIS A 99 -14.57 -0.23 -5.25
CA HIS A 99 -14.65 0.04 -6.69
C HIS A 99 -15.19 1.43 -7.04
N ASP A 100 -15.43 2.31 -6.04
CA ASP A 100 -15.95 3.65 -6.30
C ASP A 100 -14.87 4.57 -6.91
N ALA A 101 -14.92 4.72 -8.23
CA ALA A 101 -14.02 5.59 -8.96
C ALA A 101 -14.34 7.10 -8.81
N SER A 102 -15.49 7.46 -8.24
CA SER A 102 -15.88 8.86 -8.04
C SER A 102 -15.05 9.55 -6.94
N GLN A 103 -14.54 8.78 -5.99
CA GLN A 103 -13.64 9.27 -4.96
C GLN A 103 -12.21 9.45 -5.52
N PRO A 104 -11.62 10.66 -5.46
CA PRO A 104 -10.28 10.89 -5.97
C PRO A 104 -9.21 10.26 -5.08
N LEU A 105 -8.24 9.60 -5.70
CA LEU A 105 -6.97 9.26 -5.05
C LEU A 105 -6.10 10.52 -4.99
N ARG A 106 -5.81 10.99 -3.79
CA ARG A 106 -4.98 12.18 -3.59
C ARG A 106 -3.53 11.74 -3.32
N PRO A 107 -2.58 12.06 -4.22
CA PRO A 107 -1.18 11.72 -3.98
C PRO A 107 -0.67 12.49 -2.75
N LEU A 108 0.05 11.79 -1.87
CA LEU A 108 0.63 12.35 -0.64
C LEU A 108 2.12 12.55 -0.77
N LEU A 109 2.85 11.47 -0.99
CA LEU A 109 4.30 11.50 -1.17
C LEU A 109 4.77 10.28 -1.96
N LYS A 110 5.99 10.35 -2.46
CA LYS A 110 6.67 9.23 -3.11
C LYS A 110 7.95 8.93 -2.34
N LEU A 111 8.08 7.69 -1.88
CA LEU A 111 9.31 7.19 -1.27
C LEU A 111 10.27 6.77 -2.38
N THR A 112 11.55 7.09 -2.19
CA THR A 112 12.61 6.65 -3.08
C THR A 112 13.03 5.22 -2.74
N THR A 113 13.54 4.53 -3.75
CA THR A 113 14.05 3.17 -3.63
C THR A 113 15.18 3.07 -2.60
N SER A 114 15.15 2.03 -1.80
CA SER A 114 16.16 1.69 -0.80
C SER A 114 16.01 0.22 -0.37
N PRO A 115 16.99 -0.37 0.32
CA PRO A 115 16.79 -1.67 0.96
C PRO A 115 15.62 -1.72 1.94
N ALA A 116 15.33 -0.60 2.63
CA ALA A 116 14.22 -0.50 3.57
C ALA A 116 12.85 -0.49 2.87
N THR A 117 12.77 -0.08 1.61
CA THR A 117 11.56 -0.16 0.79
C THR A 117 11.51 -1.43 -0.07
N GLY A 118 12.43 -2.38 0.10
CA GLY A 118 12.52 -3.56 -0.79
C GLY A 118 12.95 -3.25 -2.20
N TYR A 119 13.70 -2.16 -2.40
CA TYR A 119 14.09 -1.62 -3.71
C TYR A 119 12.90 -1.10 -4.55
N GLU A 120 11.83 -0.66 -3.88
CA GLU A 120 10.65 -0.10 -4.51
C GLU A 120 10.67 1.43 -4.49
N PHE A 121 10.24 2.06 -5.60
CA PHE A 121 9.63 3.38 -5.56
C PHE A 121 8.18 3.21 -5.12
N ILE A 122 7.79 3.84 -4.00
CA ILE A 122 6.45 3.69 -3.45
C ILE A 122 5.70 5.00 -3.57
N GLN A 123 4.63 5.03 -4.39
CA GLN A 123 3.70 6.15 -4.42
C GLN A 123 2.61 5.95 -3.37
N ILE A 124 2.47 6.91 -2.46
CA ILE A 124 1.46 6.87 -1.41
C ILE A 124 0.30 7.80 -1.76
N TYR A 125 -0.91 7.28 -1.64
CA TYR A 125 -2.17 8.00 -1.84
C TYR A 125 -2.99 8.07 -0.56
N ALA A 126 -3.84 9.09 -0.46
CA ALA A 126 -4.97 9.11 0.47
C ALA A 126 -6.28 8.89 -0.30
N LEU A 127 -7.18 8.14 0.31
CA LEU A 127 -8.56 7.96 -0.12
C LEU A 127 -9.50 8.27 1.05
N GLY A 128 -10.49 9.10 0.81
CA GLY A 128 -11.52 9.38 1.81
C GLY A 128 -12.03 10.83 1.82
N PRO A 129 -13.02 11.12 2.69
CA PRO A 129 -13.50 10.21 3.74
C PRO A 129 -14.36 9.07 3.18
N VAL A 130 -14.13 7.86 3.67
CA VAL A 130 -14.85 6.63 3.29
C VAL A 130 -15.39 5.95 4.54
N ALA A 131 -16.56 5.36 4.44
CA ALA A 131 -17.11 4.51 5.49
C ALA A 131 -17.01 3.03 5.04
N GLY A 132 -16.54 2.16 5.98
CA GLY A 132 -16.66 0.72 5.77
C GLY A 132 -18.12 0.24 5.88
N PRO A 133 -18.38 -1.04 5.83
CA PRO A 133 -17.39 -2.10 5.86
C PRO A 133 -16.74 -2.36 4.50
N PHE A 134 -15.50 -2.89 4.53
CA PHE A 134 -14.82 -3.41 3.35
C PHE A 134 -15.04 -4.92 3.19
N THR A 135 -14.93 -5.40 1.97
CA THR A 135 -14.90 -6.84 1.67
C THR A 135 -13.44 -7.25 1.54
N LEU A 136 -12.86 -7.67 2.65
CA LEU A 136 -11.45 -8.04 2.70
C LEU A 136 -11.19 -9.34 1.93
N HIS A 137 -10.15 -9.35 1.10
CA HIS A 137 -9.73 -10.58 0.42
C HIS A 137 -8.99 -11.50 1.40
N PRO A 138 -9.49 -12.72 1.69
CA PRO A 138 -8.99 -13.53 2.80
C PRO A 138 -7.56 -14.04 2.61
N GLU A 139 -7.10 -14.19 1.37
CA GLU A 139 -5.70 -14.58 1.08
C GLU A 139 -4.73 -13.40 1.21
N GLU A 140 -5.24 -12.16 1.18
CA GLU A 140 -4.45 -10.93 1.30
C GLU A 140 -4.47 -10.37 2.71
N ILE A 141 -5.66 -10.29 3.32
CA ILE A 141 -5.92 -9.57 4.55
C ILE A 141 -6.64 -10.46 5.55
N SER A 142 -6.05 -10.64 6.72
CA SER A 142 -6.64 -11.46 7.82
C SER A 142 -7.46 -10.64 8.82
N ASP A 143 -7.21 -9.33 8.94
CA ASP A 143 -7.88 -8.42 9.89
C ASP A 143 -7.76 -6.96 9.40
N GLY A 144 -8.59 -6.06 9.92
CA GLY A 144 -8.53 -4.64 9.65
C GLY A 144 -9.00 -3.79 10.81
N ARG A 145 -8.36 -2.61 11.03
CA ARG A 145 -8.68 -1.72 12.15
C ARG A 145 -8.66 -0.26 11.75
N TRP A 146 -9.61 0.49 12.26
CA TRP A 146 -9.64 1.94 12.20
C TRP A 146 -8.95 2.52 13.44
N LEU A 147 -7.84 3.24 13.24
CA LEU A 147 -7.04 3.83 14.32
C LEU A 147 -6.77 5.31 14.03
N ALA A 148 -6.69 6.10 15.10
CA ALA A 148 -6.22 7.47 14.96
C ALA A 148 -4.73 7.49 14.57
N PRO A 149 -4.27 8.48 13.78
CA PRO A 149 -2.85 8.58 13.39
C PRO A 149 -1.90 8.50 14.58
N GLU A 150 -2.23 9.14 15.70
CA GLU A 150 -1.43 9.16 16.92
C GLU A 150 -1.31 7.76 17.55
N GLU A 151 -2.39 6.97 17.50
CA GLU A 151 -2.38 5.59 17.98
C GLU A 151 -1.47 4.70 17.13
N ILE A 152 -1.47 4.92 15.80
CA ILE A 152 -0.63 4.20 14.85
C ILE A 152 0.85 4.50 15.12
N ILE A 153 1.20 5.78 15.28
CA ILE A 153 2.58 6.21 15.56
C ILE A 153 3.07 5.58 16.86
N ALA A 154 2.31 5.75 17.94
CA ALA A 154 2.68 5.21 19.24
C ALA A 154 2.81 3.67 19.21
N TRP A 155 2.01 3.00 18.37
CA TRP A 155 2.12 1.55 18.21
C TRP A 155 3.36 1.15 17.42
N ILE A 156 3.67 1.84 16.30
CA ILE A 156 4.90 1.59 15.55
C ILE A 156 6.15 1.81 16.41
N GLU A 157 6.17 2.86 17.23
CA GLU A 157 7.30 3.15 18.14
C GLU A 157 7.49 2.06 19.20
N ARG A 158 6.40 1.54 19.75
CA ARG A 158 6.43 0.51 20.80
C ARG A 158 6.74 -0.87 20.23
N GLU A 159 6.20 -1.21 19.07
CA GLU A 159 6.24 -2.55 18.48
C GLU A 159 6.54 -2.49 16.96
N PRO A 160 7.72 -1.99 16.55
CA PRO A 160 8.01 -1.81 15.13
C PRO A 160 7.93 -3.10 14.32
N ASP A 161 8.23 -4.25 14.93
CA ASP A 161 8.20 -5.55 14.25
C ASP A 161 6.77 -6.09 14.01
N ALA A 162 5.77 -5.46 14.61
CA ALA A 162 4.37 -5.73 14.28
C ALA A 162 3.94 -5.16 12.91
N PHE A 163 4.80 -4.35 12.26
CA PHE A 163 4.50 -3.66 11.01
C PHE A 163 5.42 -4.07 9.87
N ALA A 164 4.89 -4.13 8.65
CA ALA A 164 5.70 -4.29 7.44
C ALA A 164 6.67 -3.10 7.27
N SER A 165 7.82 -3.32 6.63
CA SER A 165 8.91 -2.32 6.58
C SER A 165 8.47 -1.00 5.93
N ALA A 166 7.71 -1.06 4.85
CA ALA A 166 7.19 0.12 4.18
C ALA A 166 6.22 0.91 5.07
N ALA A 167 5.34 0.21 5.82
CA ALA A 167 4.40 0.83 6.75
C ALA A 167 5.12 1.60 7.88
N ARG A 168 6.27 1.13 8.34
CA ARG A 168 7.11 1.85 9.32
C ARG A 168 7.62 3.19 8.79
N SER A 169 7.72 3.32 7.48
CA SER A 169 8.19 4.53 6.78
C SER A 169 7.04 5.48 6.40
N LEU A 170 5.78 5.09 6.65
CA LEU A 170 4.58 5.89 6.35
C LEU A 170 4.42 7.05 7.34
N LYS A 171 5.38 7.95 7.35
CA LYS A 171 5.37 9.19 8.12
C LYS A 171 4.64 10.29 7.35
N VAL A 172 3.32 10.17 7.21
CA VAL A 172 2.54 11.04 6.32
C VAL A 172 1.61 11.97 7.10
N PRO A 173 1.65 13.29 6.87
CA PRO A 173 0.68 14.21 7.43
C PRO A 173 -0.67 14.02 6.72
N ILE A 174 -1.62 13.35 7.34
CA ILE A 174 -3.02 13.35 6.90
C ILE A 174 -3.70 14.55 7.54
N ARG A 175 -4.05 15.56 6.74
CA ARG A 175 -4.89 16.66 7.22
C ARG A 175 -6.33 16.15 7.31
N ALA A 176 -6.84 15.99 8.51
CA ALA A 176 -8.28 15.94 8.74
C ALA A 176 -8.90 17.28 8.29
N GLY A 177 -10.03 17.22 7.58
CA GLY A 177 -10.69 18.39 6.99
C GLY A 177 -10.88 19.55 7.97
N SER A 178 -10.70 20.76 7.49
CA SER A 178 -11.12 22.10 7.95
C SER A 178 -10.90 22.55 9.41
N ALA A 179 -10.25 21.82 10.29
CA ALA A 179 -9.86 22.27 11.61
C ALA A 179 -8.36 22.09 11.81
N GLY A 180 -7.60 22.99 11.25
CA GLY A 180 -6.23 23.46 11.47
C GLY A 180 -5.27 22.76 12.42
N ARG A 181 -5.24 21.45 12.57
CA ARG A 181 -4.13 20.75 13.22
C ARG A 181 -3.40 19.88 12.21
N THR A 182 -2.21 20.32 11.86
CA THR A 182 -1.24 19.50 11.11
C THR A 182 -0.64 18.52 12.10
N CYS A 183 -1.06 17.26 12.06
CA CYS A 183 -0.31 16.20 12.71
C CYS A 183 0.84 15.85 11.75
N ALA A 184 2.04 16.32 12.05
CA ALA A 184 3.25 15.91 11.36
C ALA A 184 3.63 14.55 11.94
N ILE A 185 3.50 13.52 11.16
CA ILE A 185 4.16 12.25 11.43
C ILE A 185 5.59 12.42 10.91
N LEU A 186 6.54 12.60 11.83
CA LEU A 186 7.98 12.65 11.54
C LEU A 186 8.54 11.26 11.28
#